data_92c63d6ee7a2a59c8ee3f1a8c5a94dd9
#
_entry.id   92c63d6ee7a2a59c8ee3f1a8c5a94dd9
#
_cell.length_a   1.000
_cell.length_b   1.000
_cell.length_c   1.000
_cell.angle_alpha   90.00
_cell.angle_beta   90.00
_cell.angle_gamma   90.00
#
_symmetry.space_group_name_H-M   'P 1'
#
loop_
_entity.id
_entity.type
_entity.pdbx_description
1 polymer ?
#
loop_
_entity_poly.entity_id
_entity_poly.type
_entity_poly.pdbx_seq_one_letter_code
_entity_poly.pdbx_strand_id
1 'polypeptide(L)'
;MQKRLGKRSLLLPSRPGILSHAAVVGQKEGEGPLKETFDRISEDSYFGQGSWEKAESQMMRECFSLACSKAELAPSALDLIFSGDLLNQCVSSTFALKDSGVPYFGVYGACSTMAESLSLAALAIDGGFAETACSITASHFCSAERQYRFPLEYGGQRTPSSQWTVTGSGAVILANRRCPLSLTCLTPGRIVDAGITDVNSMGSAMAPAAYDTLCTHFADTGRAPADYDAIFTGDLGALGHDILVDLFQADGVSLGPTYMDCGVLIYDRNAQDVNAGGSGCGCSASVLGDRKSVV
;
A
#
# COMPACT_ATOMS: atom_id res chain seq x y z
N MET A 1 -30.09 -0.99 5.35
CA MET A 1 -29.47 -2.14 4.66
C MET A 1 -28.38 -2.71 5.54
N GLN A 2 -28.30 -4.03 5.68
CA GLN A 2 -27.22 -4.66 6.47
C GLN A 2 -25.89 -4.50 5.74
N LYS A 3 -24.92 -3.84 6.36
CA LYS A 3 -23.60 -3.60 5.77
C LYS A 3 -22.59 -4.71 6.12
N ARG A 4 -22.84 -5.48 7.17
CA ARG A 4 -21.96 -6.58 7.56
C ARG A 4 -22.26 -7.83 6.76
N LEU A 5 -21.23 -8.45 6.18
CA LEU A 5 -21.29 -9.68 5.39
C LEU A 5 -20.41 -10.74 6.06
N GLY A 6 -20.98 -11.91 6.33
CA GLY A 6 -20.28 -13.01 6.96
C GLY A 6 -19.63 -12.68 8.31
N LYS A 7 -18.40 -13.11 8.51
CA LYS A 7 -17.69 -12.95 9.79
C LYS A 7 -17.05 -11.58 9.95
N ARG A 8 -16.35 -11.07 8.91
CA ARG A 8 -15.52 -9.86 9.00
C ARG A 8 -15.72 -8.86 7.86
N SER A 9 -16.35 -9.28 6.77
CA SER A 9 -16.49 -8.41 5.60
C SER A 9 -17.57 -7.35 5.77
N LEU A 10 -17.34 -6.20 5.14
CA LEU A 10 -18.20 -5.04 5.19
C LEU A 10 -18.55 -4.63 3.76
N LEU A 11 -19.83 -4.59 3.44
CA LEU A 11 -20.33 -4.05 2.18
C LEU A 11 -20.32 -2.53 2.23
N LEU A 12 -19.99 -1.92 1.10
CA LEU A 12 -20.04 -0.47 0.89
C LEU A 12 -21.17 -0.14 -0.12
N PRO A 13 -22.42 -0.03 0.34
CA PRO A 13 -23.56 0.20 -0.55
C PRO A 13 -23.48 1.49 -1.37
N SER A 14 -22.82 2.54 -0.85
CA SER A 14 -22.60 3.79 -1.57
C SER A 14 -21.60 3.62 -2.71
N ARG A 15 -20.75 2.57 -2.64
CA ARG A 15 -19.70 2.29 -3.63
C ARG A 15 -18.80 3.50 -3.87
N PRO A 16 -18.02 3.93 -2.85
CA PRO A 16 -17.12 5.07 -3.00
C PRO A 16 -16.28 4.94 -4.26
N GLY A 17 -16.38 5.95 -5.14
CA GLY A 17 -15.70 5.94 -6.44
C GLY A 17 -14.28 6.46 -6.31
N ILE A 18 -13.34 5.88 -7.07
CA ILE A 18 -11.97 6.38 -7.19
C ILE A 18 -11.97 7.53 -8.19
N LEU A 19 -11.77 8.77 -7.72
CA LEU A 19 -11.66 9.96 -8.57
C LEU A 19 -10.33 10.04 -9.27
N SER A 20 -9.28 9.81 -8.52
CA SER A 20 -7.91 9.86 -9.02
C SER A 20 -7.00 9.00 -8.15
N HIS A 21 -5.84 8.73 -8.72
CA HIS A 21 -4.72 8.10 -8.03
C HIS A 21 -3.41 8.69 -8.55
N ALA A 22 -2.37 8.63 -7.74
CA ALA A 22 -1.03 9.08 -8.13
C ALA A 22 0.03 8.21 -7.46
N ALA A 23 1.17 8.06 -8.14
CA ALA A 23 2.36 7.39 -7.63
C ALA A 23 3.62 8.19 -7.93
N VAL A 24 4.42 8.46 -6.90
CA VAL A 24 5.73 9.12 -6.99
C VAL A 24 6.75 8.19 -6.37
N VAL A 25 7.84 7.91 -7.07
CA VAL A 25 8.85 6.94 -6.63
C VAL A 25 10.28 7.46 -6.78
N GLY A 26 11.22 6.77 -6.15
CA GLY A 26 12.65 7.01 -6.28
C GLY A 26 13.26 6.38 -7.54
N GLN A 27 14.57 6.58 -7.70
CA GLN A 27 15.32 6.12 -8.87
C GLN A 27 15.28 4.59 -9.00
N LYS A 28 15.49 3.86 -7.91
CA LYS A 28 15.56 2.38 -7.94
C LYS A 28 14.24 1.76 -8.40
N GLU A 29 13.12 2.30 -7.97
CA GLU A 29 11.78 1.90 -8.38
C GLU A 29 11.54 2.27 -9.86
N GLY A 30 12.06 3.43 -10.28
CA GLY A 30 12.02 3.89 -11.67
C GLY A 30 12.88 3.08 -12.64
N GLU A 31 13.77 2.24 -12.15
CA GLU A 31 14.56 1.27 -12.95
C GLU A 31 13.87 -0.10 -13.03
N GLY A 32 12.76 -0.28 -12.30
CA GLY A 32 12.01 -1.53 -12.23
C GLY A 32 11.02 -1.74 -13.37
N PRO A 33 10.31 -2.89 -13.36
CA PRO A 33 9.36 -3.25 -14.41
C PRO A 33 8.19 -2.28 -14.60
N LEU A 34 7.84 -1.52 -13.56
CA LEU A 34 6.71 -0.59 -13.56
C LEU A 34 7.09 0.86 -13.92
N LYS A 35 8.32 1.10 -14.37
CA LYS A 35 8.87 2.45 -14.61
C LYS A 35 8.01 3.35 -15.51
N GLU A 36 7.38 2.79 -16.54
CA GLU A 36 6.58 3.55 -17.51
C GLU A 36 5.20 3.96 -16.98
N THR A 37 4.85 3.49 -15.80
CA THR A 37 3.51 3.61 -15.25
C THR A 37 3.45 4.62 -14.10
N PHE A 38 4.55 4.88 -13.39
CA PHE A 38 4.62 5.89 -12.34
C PHE A 38 4.42 7.31 -12.89
N ASP A 39 3.71 8.13 -12.14
CA ASP A 39 3.44 9.52 -12.53
C ASP A 39 4.70 10.39 -12.45
N ARG A 40 5.58 10.07 -11.49
CA ARG A 40 6.86 10.75 -11.35
C ARG A 40 7.92 9.82 -10.75
N ILE A 41 9.10 9.88 -11.33
CA ILE A 41 10.32 9.23 -10.84
C ILE A 41 11.32 10.33 -10.48
N SER A 42 11.90 10.27 -9.29
CA SER A 42 12.96 11.18 -8.87
C SER A 42 14.32 10.47 -8.94
N GLU A 43 15.27 11.05 -9.66
CA GLU A 43 16.67 10.59 -9.69
C GLU A 43 17.41 10.99 -8.40
N ASP A 44 16.93 12.02 -7.70
CA ASP A 44 17.48 12.47 -6.43
C ASP A 44 16.75 11.81 -5.25
N SER A 45 17.47 10.96 -4.51
CA SER A 45 16.96 10.29 -3.32
C SER A 45 16.60 11.26 -2.18
N TYR A 46 17.11 12.48 -2.21
CA TYR A 46 16.77 13.53 -1.25
C TYR A 46 15.55 14.38 -1.66
N PHE A 47 15.04 14.23 -2.88
CA PHE A 47 13.94 15.05 -3.38
C PHE A 47 14.17 16.56 -3.16
N GLY A 48 15.42 17.02 -3.33
CA GLY A 48 15.83 18.38 -3.08
C GLY A 48 15.90 18.80 -1.61
N GLN A 49 15.82 17.87 -0.67
CA GLN A 49 15.78 18.15 0.77
C GLN A 49 17.13 17.87 1.46
N GLY A 50 17.27 18.33 2.70
CA GLY A 50 18.50 18.17 3.47
C GLY A 50 18.55 16.93 4.39
N SER A 51 17.48 16.13 4.45
CA SER A 51 17.45 14.85 5.19
C SER A 51 16.44 13.91 4.59
N TRP A 52 16.59 12.62 4.87
CA TRP A 52 15.73 11.58 4.30
C TRP A 52 14.28 11.65 4.78
N GLU A 53 14.03 12.04 6.02
CA GLU A 53 12.67 12.26 6.55
C GLU A 53 11.98 13.44 5.84
N LYS A 54 12.74 14.49 5.54
CA LYS A 54 12.23 15.61 4.74
C LYS A 54 12.00 15.19 3.28
N ALA A 55 12.88 14.35 2.74
CA ALA A 55 12.73 13.79 1.39
C ALA A 55 11.44 12.98 1.28
N GLU A 56 11.17 12.10 2.24
CA GLU A 56 9.92 11.31 2.29
C GLU A 56 8.70 12.23 2.38
N SER A 57 8.74 13.23 3.25
CA SER A 57 7.66 14.24 3.35
C SER A 57 7.46 15.02 2.04
N GLN A 58 8.53 15.36 1.33
CA GLN A 58 8.46 16.07 0.05
C GLN A 58 7.88 15.18 -1.05
N MET A 59 8.35 13.94 -1.16
CA MET A 59 7.81 12.94 -2.08
C MET A 59 6.31 12.75 -1.89
N MET A 60 5.88 12.62 -0.64
CA MET A 60 4.46 12.47 -0.30
C MET A 60 3.65 13.72 -0.66
N ARG A 61 4.19 14.93 -0.41
CA ARG A 61 3.56 16.20 -0.80
C ARG A 61 3.35 16.30 -2.31
N GLU A 62 4.34 15.88 -3.09
CA GLU A 62 4.24 15.84 -4.55
C GLU A 62 3.19 14.85 -5.02
N CYS A 63 3.15 13.66 -4.42
CA CYS A 63 2.13 12.65 -4.72
C CYS A 63 0.71 13.15 -4.41
N PHE A 64 0.52 13.79 -3.26
CA PHE A 64 -0.74 14.43 -2.88
C PHE A 64 -1.18 15.49 -3.88
N SER A 65 -0.26 16.39 -4.26
CA SER A 65 -0.53 17.45 -5.23
C SER A 65 -0.91 16.90 -6.59
N LEU A 66 -0.23 15.84 -7.05
CA LEU A 66 -0.56 15.15 -8.30
C LEU A 66 -1.95 14.50 -8.25
N ALA A 67 -2.28 13.81 -7.16
CA ALA A 67 -3.60 13.19 -7.00
C ALA A 67 -4.71 14.25 -7.01
N CYS A 68 -4.54 15.37 -6.30
CA CYS A 68 -5.49 16.48 -6.32
C CYS A 68 -5.63 17.09 -7.72
N SER A 69 -4.51 17.32 -8.42
CA SER A 69 -4.51 17.84 -9.80
C SER A 69 -5.26 16.91 -10.76
N LYS A 70 -5.03 15.61 -10.68
CA LYS A 70 -5.71 14.60 -11.51
C LYS A 70 -7.21 14.49 -11.20
N ALA A 71 -7.61 14.77 -9.95
CA ALA A 71 -9.02 14.87 -9.55
C ALA A 71 -9.68 16.19 -9.91
N GLU A 72 -8.91 17.17 -10.40
CA GLU A 72 -9.35 18.56 -10.63
C GLU A 72 -9.90 19.20 -9.35
N LEU A 73 -9.31 18.87 -8.19
CA LEU A 73 -9.71 19.38 -6.88
C LEU A 73 -8.61 20.25 -6.26
N ALA A 74 -9.01 21.36 -5.65
CA ALA A 74 -8.12 22.03 -4.70
C ALA A 74 -7.95 21.14 -3.45
N PRO A 75 -6.76 21.08 -2.83
CA PRO A 75 -6.58 20.34 -1.57
C PRO A 75 -7.64 20.64 -0.52
N SER A 76 -8.00 21.93 -0.37
CA SER A 76 -9.02 22.38 0.58
C SER A 76 -10.46 21.94 0.26
N ALA A 77 -10.69 21.32 -0.88
CA ALA A 77 -12.00 20.75 -1.24
C ALA A 77 -12.17 19.29 -0.75
N LEU A 78 -11.12 18.70 -0.16
CA LEU A 78 -11.19 17.41 0.50
C LEU A 78 -11.77 17.56 1.91
N ASP A 79 -12.66 16.65 2.30
CA ASP A 79 -13.24 16.66 3.63
C ASP A 79 -12.32 16.01 4.67
N LEU A 80 -11.63 14.92 4.28
CA LEU A 80 -10.79 14.13 5.18
C LEU A 80 -9.54 13.60 4.48
N ILE A 81 -8.45 13.47 5.23
CA ILE A 81 -7.26 12.72 4.84
C ILE A 81 -6.98 11.62 5.86
N PHE A 82 -6.78 10.40 5.37
CA PHE A 82 -6.24 9.27 6.13
C PHE A 82 -4.85 8.96 5.57
N SER A 83 -3.85 9.03 6.44
CA SER A 83 -2.47 8.93 5.95
C SER A 83 -1.54 8.36 7.01
N GLY A 84 -0.46 7.76 6.55
CA GLY A 84 0.61 7.28 7.40
C GLY A 84 1.89 6.99 6.62
N ASP A 85 2.90 6.62 7.35
CA ASP A 85 4.22 6.26 6.85
C ASP A 85 4.85 5.19 7.75
N LEU A 86 6.09 4.78 7.48
CA LEU A 86 6.78 3.78 8.31
C LEU A 86 7.46 4.38 9.54
N LEU A 87 7.63 5.69 9.60
CA LEU A 87 8.38 6.31 10.69
C LEU A 87 7.52 6.43 11.95
N ASN A 88 8.16 6.36 13.10
CA ASN A 88 7.49 6.53 14.38
C ASN A 88 6.66 7.81 14.39
N GLN A 89 5.41 7.67 14.86
CA GLN A 89 4.45 8.74 15.07
C GLN A 89 4.02 9.47 13.79
N CYS A 90 4.06 8.80 12.63
CA CYS A 90 3.63 9.38 11.34
C CYS A 90 4.31 10.72 11.03
N VAL A 91 5.64 10.78 11.23
CA VAL A 91 6.40 12.02 11.08
C VAL A 91 6.34 12.54 9.64
N SER A 92 6.63 11.67 8.68
CA SER A 92 6.69 12.09 7.27
C SER A 92 5.34 12.54 6.74
N SER A 93 4.28 11.80 7.04
CA SER A 93 2.91 12.12 6.60
C SER A 93 2.39 13.41 7.25
N THR A 94 2.63 13.60 8.55
CA THR A 94 2.22 14.81 9.25
C THR A 94 2.89 16.06 8.66
N PHE A 95 4.21 16.00 8.42
CA PHE A 95 4.93 17.14 7.84
C PHE A 95 4.64 17.35 6.36
N ALA A 96 4.31 16.29 5.63
CA ALA A 96 3.90 16.41 4.23
C ALA A 96 2.59 17.18 4.08
N LEU A 97 1.63 16.92 4.96
CA LEU A 97 0.23 17.35 4.81
C LEU A 97 -0.15 18.53 5.71
N LYS A 98 0.76 19.03 6.56
CA LYS A 98 0.51 20.10 7.54
C LYS A 98 -0.09 21.37 6.95
N ASP A 99 0.25 21.70 5.71
CA ASP A 99 -0.18 22.92 5.02
C ASP A 99 -1.42 22.71 4.14
N SER A 100 -2.03 21.49 4.15
CA SER A 100 -3.20 21.18 3.33
C SER A 100 -4.48 21.88 3.78
N GLY A 101 -4.57 22.20 5.07
CA GLY A 101 -5.78 22.76 5.70
C GLY A 101 -6.94 21.77 5.84
N VAL A 102 -6.70 20.47 5.55
CA VAL A 102 -7.73 19.42 5.58
C VAL A 102 -7.65 18.64 6.89
N PRO A 103 -8.78 18.29 7.53
CA PRO A 103 -8.80 17.39 8.68
C PRO A 103 -8.06 16.06 8.37
N TYR A 104 -7.22 15.63 9.31
CA TYR A 104 -6.25 14.57 9.10
C TYR A 104 -6.32 13.51 10.20
N PHE A 105 -6.34 12.24 9.77
CA PHE A 105 -6.16 11.08 10.63
C PHE A 105 -4.83 10.41 10.30
N GLY A 106 -3.90 10.42 11.25
CA GLY A 106 -2.66 9.65 11.19
C GLY A 106 -2.94 8.20 11.57
N VAL A 107 -2.59 7.27 10.69
CA VAL A 107 -2.76 5.83 10.89
C VAL A 107 -1.42 5.10 10.79
N TYR A 108 -1.26 4.01 11.52
CA TYR A 108 0.00 3.27 11.54
C TYR A 108 -0.25 1.75 11.54
N GLY A 109 -0.33 1.19 10.36
CA GLY A 109 -0.43 -0.26 10.13
C GLY A 109 0.86 -0.86 9.56
N ALA A 110 2.01 -0.17 9.69
CA ALA A 110 3.26 -0.52 9.03
C ALA A 110 3.03 -0.76 7.52
N CYS A 111 3.40 -1.92 6.98
CA CYS A 111 3.23 -2.22 5.55
C CYS A 111 1.77 -2.18 5.07
N SER A 112 0.79 -2.37 5.95
CA SER A 112 -0.65 -2.35 5.60
C SER A 112 -1.28 -0.96 5.61
N THR A 113 -0.53 0.09 5.93
CA THR A 113 -1.06 1.46 6.10
C THR A 113 -1.84 1.96 4.88
N MET A 114 -1.44 1.57 3.65
CA MET A 114 -2.19 1.96 2.46
C MET A 114 -3.59 1.32 2.42
N ALA A 115 -3.70 0.03 2.69
CA ALA A 115 -4.98 -0.66 2.75
C ALA A 115 -5.83 -0.19 3.93
N GLU A 116 -5.21 0.11 5.07
CA GLU A 116 -5.87 0.67 6.25
C GLU A 116 -6.45 2.06 5.95
N SER A 117 -5.65 2.99 5.47
CA SER A 117 -6.08 4.36 5.16
C SER A 117 -7.16 4.39 4.07
N LEU A 118 -7.03 3.54 3.03
CA LEU A 118 -8.03 3.40 1.98
C LEU A 118 -9.36 2.86 2.51
N SER A 119 -9.29 1.87 3.40
CA SER A 119 -10.47 1.29 4.05
C SER A 119 -11.19 2.32 4.92
N LEU A 120 -10.46 3.09 5.72
CA LEU A 120 -11.03 4.14 6.58
C LEU A 120 -11.65 5.26 5.75
N ALA A 121 -11.00 5.69 4.67
CA ALA A 121 -11.55 6.67 3.73
C ALA A 121 -12.87 6.19 3.11
N ALA A 122 -12.91 4.92 2.67
CA ALA A 122 -14.11 4.33 2.12
C ALA A 122 -15.24 4.21 3.14
N LEU A 123 -14.93 3.84 4.39
CA LEU A 123 -15.91 3.78 5.48
C LEU A 123 -16.47 5.15 5.83
N ALA A 124 -15.62 6.20 5.83
CA ALA A 124 -16.06 7.56 6.10
C ALA A 124 -17.06 8.05 5.03
N ILE A 125 -16.80 7.76 3.76
CA ILE A 125 -17.71 8.09 2.66
C ILE A 125 -18.98 7.25 2.72
N ASP A 126 -18.87 5.93 2.89
CA ASP A 126 -20.05 5.04 2.96
C ASP A 126 -20.89 5.27 4.22
N GLY A 127 -20.27 5.84 5.27
CA GLY A 127 -20.95 6.30 6.49
C GLY A 127 -21.67 7.64 6.34
N GLY A 128 -21.41 8.38 5.27
CA GLY A 128 -21.96 9.73 5.06
C GLY A 128 -21.24 10.80 5.89
N PHE A 129 -20.01 10.54 6.35
CA PHE A 129 -19.20 11.50 7.12
C PHE A 129 -18.29 12.36 6.23
N ALA A 130 -18.12 11.98 4.97
CA ALA A 130 -17.34 12.73 3.98
C ALA A 130 -17.94 12.52 2.59
N GLU A 131 -17.90 13.55 1.75
CA GLU A 131 -18.17 13.46 0.31
C GLU A 131 -16.92 13.12 -0.47
N THR A 132 -15.76 13.56 0.03
CA THR A 132 -14.45 13.29 -0.56
C THR A 132 -13.43 12.95 0.53
N ALA A 133 -12.58 11.97 0.26
CA ALA A 133 -11.50 11.60 1.18
C ALA A 133 -10.24 11.17 0.42
N CYS A 134 -9.08 11.51 0.96
CA CYS A 134 -7.80 11.07 0.42
C CYS A 134 -7.20 9.99 1.33
N SER A 135 -6.75 8.90 0.72
CA SER A 135 -5.85 7.91 1.31
C SER A 135 -4.47 8.11 0.69
N ILE A 136 -3.44 8.32 1.50
CA ILE A 136 -2.07 8.52 1.01
C ILE A 136 -1.06 7.93 1.98
N THR A 137 -0.05 7.26 1.42
CA THR A 137 0.97 6.57 2.21
C THR A 137 2.32 6.64 1.51
N ALA A 138 3.39 6.69 2.29
CA ALA A 138 4.75 6.70 1.79
C ALA A 138 5.68 5.84 2.63
N SER A 139 6.78 5.43 2.03
CA SER A 139 7.99 4.98 2.70
C SER A 139 9.21 5.45 1.92
N HIS A 140 10.34 5.59 2.62
CA HIS A 140 11.61 5.94 2.00
C HIS A 140 12.68 5.00 2.55
N PHE A 141 13.47 4.38 1.65
CA PHE A 141 14.48 3.39 2.04
C PHE A 141 15.37 3.88 3.17
N CYS A 142 16.03 5.01 3.00
CA CYS A 142 17.03 5.47 3.97
C CYS A 142 16.44 5.85 5.33
N SER A 143 15.27 6.49 5.37
CA SER A 143 14.62 6.86 6.63
C SER A 143 14.14 5.64 7.40
N ALA A 144 13.49 4.70 6.71
CA ALA A 144 12.95 3.48 7.29
C ALA A 144 14.07 2.51 7.72
N GLU A 145 15.05 2.25 6.85
CA GLU A 145 16.16 1.36 7.17
C GLU A 145 16.97 1.87 8.37
N ARG A 146 17.21 3.19 8.45
CA ARG A 146 17.88 3.80 9.61
C ARG A 146 17.12 3.58 10.90
N GLN A 147 15.79 3.58 10.86
CA GLN A 147 14.98 3.34 12.04
C GLN A 147 14.88 1.86 12.44
N TYR A 148 14.76 0.98 11.46
CA TYR A 148 14.45 -0.44 11.71
C TYR A 148 15.64 -1.38 11.59
N ARG A 149 16.68 -1.02 10.82
CA ARG A 149 17.85 -1.84 10.54
C ARG A 149 19.14 -1.11 10.89
N PHE A 150 19.13 -0.47 12.00
CA PHE A 150 20.26 0.28 12.55
C PHE A 150 21.44 -0.62 12.95
N PRO A 151 22.70 -0.17 12.76
CA PRO A 151 23.10 1.04 12.02
C PRO A 151 23.30 0.76 10.53
N LEU A 152 22.77 1.62 9.66
CA LEU A 152 22.97 1.55 8.21
C LEU A 152 24.45 1.58 7.82
N GLU A 153 25.23 2.42 8.49
CA GLU A 153 26.64 2.64 8.25
C GLU A 153 27.50 1.40 8.51
N TYR A 154 26.95 0.40 9.21
CA TYR A 154 27.64 -0.86 9.44
C TYR A 154 27.79 -1.70 8.18
N GLY A 155 26.98 -1.43 7.16
CA GLY A 155 27.09 -2.07 5.85
C GLY A 155 26.88 -3.59 5.90
N GLY A 156 26.05 -4.09 6.80
CA GLY A 156 25.77 -5.51 6.95
C GLY A 156 25.18 -6.10 5.66
N GLN A 157 25.70 -7.26 5.25
CA GLN A 157 25.13 -7.99 4.11
C GLN A 157 23.71 -8.45 4.46
N ARG A 158 22.75 -8.16 3.55
CA ARG A 158 21.37 -8.59 3.71
C ARG A 158 21.21 -10.05 3.33
N THR A 159 20.32 -10.76 4.06
CA THR A 159 20.00 -12.16 3.76
C THR A 159 19.18 -12.29 2.49
N PRO A 160 19.19 -13.45 1.81
CA PRO A 160 18.35 -13.66 0.63
C PRO A 160 16.83 -13.51 0.87
N SER A 161 16.37 -13.73 2.12
CA SER A 161 14.97 -13.54 2.53
C SER A 161 14.60 -12.09 2.82
N SER A 162 15.58 -11.19 2.95
CA SER A 162 15.34 -9.78 3.23
C SER A 162 14.73 -9.07 2.03
N GLN A 163 13.99 -8.00 2.30
CA GLN A 163 13.35 -7.18 1.30
C GLN A 163 13.96 -5.76 1.31
N TRP A 164 13.79 -5.04 0.21
CA TRP A 164 14.20 -3.65 0.06
C TRP A 164 13.02 -2.72 0.35
N THR A 165 13.17 -1.81 1.32
CA THR A 165 12.12 -0.81 1.56
C THR A 165 11.98 0.09 0.34
N VAL A 166 10.78 0.16 -0.19
CA VAL A 166 10.46 0.98 -1.37
C VAL A 166 10.53 2.46 -1.02
N THR A 167 11.20 3.24 -1.85
CA THR A 167 11.12 4.70 -1.83
C THR A 167 9.98 5.12 -2.75
N GLY A 168 8.81 5.28 -2.16
CA GLY A 168 7.60 5.57 -2.94
C GLY A 168 6.45 6.10 -2.09
N SER A 169 5.59 6.83 -2.76
CA SER A 169 4.31 7.31 -2.22
C SER A 169 3.19 7.04 -3.20
N GLY A 170 2.06 6.59 -2.70
CA GLY A 170 0.84 6.42 -3.47
C GLY A 170 -0.33 7.12 -2.81
N ALA A 171 -1.17 7.76 -3.60
CA ALA A 171 -2.36 8.47 -3.16
C ALA A 171 -3.59 8.03 -3.97
N VAL A 172 -4.73 7.91 -3.28
CA VAL A 172 -6.04 7.65 -3.90
C VAL A 172 -7.05 8.64 -3.34
N ILE A 173 -7.74 9.35 -4.22
CA ILE A 173 -8.86 10.22 -3.83
C ILE A 173 -10.17 9.49 -4.12
N LEU A 174 -10.97 9.33 -3.09
CA LEU A 174 -12.31 8.75 -3.15
C LEU A 174 -13.39 9.81 -3.09
N ALA A 175 -14.54 9.53 -3.69
CA ALA A 175 -15.72 10.39 -3.57
C ALA A 175 -17.02 9.58 -3.47
N ASN A 176 -18.03 10.21 -2.87
CA ASN A 176 -19.40 9.72 -2.82
C ASN A 176 -20.13 9.93 -4.16
N ARG A 177 -19.52 9.40 -5.22
CA ARG A 177 -20.12 9.41 -6.57
C ARG A 177 -19.69 8.19 -7.36
N ARG A 178 -20.46 7.83 -8.36
CA ARG A 178 -20.10 6.74 -9.28
C ARG A 178 -18.90 7.13 -10.13
N CYS A 179 -17.90 6.26 -10.14
CA CYS A 179 -16.72 6.32 -11.00
C CYS A 179 -16.56 4.97 -11.71
N PRO A 180 -15.74 4.88 -12.76
CA PRO A 180 -15.44 3.60 -13.41
C PRO A 180 -14.93 2.56 -12.42
N LEU A 181 -14.09 2.97 -11.47
CA LEU A 181 -13.61 2.15 -10.37
C LEU A 181 -14.25 2.58 -9.06
N SER A 182 -14.64 1.61 -8.23
CA SER A 182 -15.25 1.87 -6.92
C SER A 182 -14.96 0.76 -5.93
N LEU A 183 -14.92 1.10 -4.65
CA LEU A 183 -14.79 0.13 -3.58
C LEU A 183 -16.17 -0.43 -3.24
N THR A 184 -16.27 -1.75 -3.19
CA THR A 184 -17.56 -2.45 -2.98
C THR A 184 -17.62 -3.21 -1.68
N CYS A 185 -16.48 -3.70 -1.19
CA CYS A 185 -16.39 -4.53 0.00
C CYS A 185 -15.02 -4.35 0.66
N LEU A 186 -14.98 -4.44 1.97
CA LEU A 186 -13.76 -4.46 2.78
C LEU A 186 -13.77 -5.72 3.64
N THR A 187 -12.61 -6.33 3.82
CA THR A 187 -12.43 -7.46 4.74
C THR A 187 -11.26 -7.17 5.68
N PRO A 188 -11.51 -6.55 6.84
CA PRO A 188 -10.44 -6.30 7.81
C PRO A 188 -9.76 -7.62 8.23
N GLY A 189 -8.44 -7.63 8.20
CA GLY A 189 -7.63 -8.71 8.73
C GLY A 189 -7.69 -8.78 10.26
N ARG A 190 -7.10 -9.82 10.81
CA ARG A 190 -6.83 -9.95 12.25
C ARG A 190 -5.33 -10.19 12.47
N ILE A 191 -4.87 -10.02 13.69
CA ILE A 191 -3.52 -10.40 14.07
C ILE A 191 -3.41 -11.93 14.01
N VAL A 192 -2.45 -12.43 13.24
CA VAL A 192 -2.12 -13.86 13.13
C VAL A 192 -0.66 -14.04 13.53
N ASP A 193 -0.44 -14.79 14.59
CA ASP A 193 0.90 -15.19 15.04
C ASP A 193 1.14 -16.65 14.64
N ALA A 194 2.04 -16.85 13.69
CA ALA A 194 2.49 -18.18 13.24
C ALA A 194 3.79 -18.64 13.93
N GLY A 195 4.25 -17.92 14.96
CA GLY A 195 5.46 -18.25 15.70
C GLY A 195 6.76 -17.98 14.92
N ILE A 196 6.72 -17.19 13.87
CA ILE A 196 7.90 -16.82 13.07
C ILE A 196 8.71 -15.77 13.83
N THR A 197 9.96 -16.08 14.14
CA THR A 197 10.85 -15.21 14.93
C THR A 197 12.04 -14.67 14.13
N ASP A 198 12.21 -15.09 12.87
CA ASP A 198 13.28 -14.58 12.02
C ASP A 198 12.94 -13.17 11.50
N VAL A 199 13.62 -12.18 12.06
CA VAL A 199 13.45 -10.75 11.69
C VAL A 199 13.83 -10.44 10.23
N ASN A 200 14.59 -11.32 9.58
CA ASN A 200 14.99 -11.17 8.19
C ASN A 200 13.98 -11.79 7.19
N SER A 201 12.95 -12.45 7.69
CA SER A 201 11.95 -13.13 6.86
C SER A 201 10.54 -12.60 7.15
N MET A 202 10.30 -11.33 6.85
CA MET A 202 9.01 -10.71 7.06
C MET A 202 7.90 -11.36 6.23
N GLY A 203 8.20 -11.78 5.00
CA GLY A 203 7.25 -12.48 4.13
C GLY A 203 6.69 -13.75 4.77
N SER A 204 7.54 -14.54 5.46
CA SER A 204 7.10 -15.75 6.18
C SER A 204 6.12 -15.42 7.32
N ALA A 205 6.31 -14.30 8.00
CA ALA A 205 5.42 -13.87 9.09
C ALA A 205 4.10 -13.28 8.54
N MET A 206 4.13 -12.61 7.39
CA MET A 206 2.97 -11.95 6.80
C MET A 206 2.06 -12.90 6.00
N ALA A 207 2.62 -13.93 5.34
CA ALA A 207 1.85 -14.84 4.49
C ALA A 207 0.68 -15.53 5.21
N PRO A 208 0.81 -16.04 6.46
CA PRO A 208 -0.33 -16.60 7.20
C PRO A 208 -1.46 -15.60 7.49
N ALA A 209 -1.12 -14.33 7.71
CA ALA A 209 -2.13 -13.28 7.91
C ALA A 209 -2.87 -12.93 6.61
N ALA A 210 -2.14 -12.88 5.49
CA ALA A 210 -2.74 -12.72 4.16
C ALA A 210 -3.66 -13.89 3.83
N TYR A 211 -3.21 -15.13 4.08
CA TYR A 211 -4.02 -16.35 3.90
C TYR A 211 -5.33 -16.28 4.70
N ASP A 212 -5.28 -15.98 6.02
CA ASP A 212 -6.47 -15.86 6.87
C ASP A 212 -7.45 -14.79 6.35
N THR A 213 -6.91 -13.68 5.85
CA THR A 213 -7.73 -12.58 5.34
C THR A 213 -8.41 -12.96 4.03
N LEU A 214 -7.68 -13.54 3.07
CA LEU A 214 -8.23 -13.98 1.79
C LEU A 214 -9.24 -15.11 1.96
N CYS A 215 -8.95 -16.13 2.78
CA CYS A 215 -9.90 -17.20 3.09
C CYS A 215 -11.21 -16.64 3.66
N THR A 216 -11.11 -15.68 4.60
CA THR A 216 -12.31 -15.03 5.15
C THR A 216 -13.05 -14.24 4.09
N HIS A 217 -12.34 -13.49 3.26
CA HIS A 217 -12.94 -12.71 2.19
C HIS A 217 -13.71 -13.61 1.22
N PHE A 218 -13.12 -14.69 0.76
CA PHE A 218 -13.79 -15.64 -0.15
C PHE A 218 -15.00 -16.29 0.50
N ALA A 219 -14.87 -16.74 1.75
CA ALA A 219 -15.99 -17.34 2.48
C ALA A 219 -17.13 -16.35 2.74
N ASP A 220 -16.82 -15.12 3.16
CA ASP A 220 -17.82 -14.11 3.47
C ASP A 220 -18.54 -13.61 2.21
N THR A 221 -17.83 -13.48 1.10
CA THR A 221 -18.40 -12.98 -0.17
C THR A 221 -19.02 -14.08 -1.04
N GLY A 222 -18.75 -15.34 -0.75
CA GLY A 222 -19.16 -16.48 -1.56
C GLY A 222 -18.45 -16.53 -2.93
N ARG A 223 -17.25 -15.91 -3.02
CA ARG A 223 -16.44 -15.85 -4.24
C ARG A 223 -15.24 -16.78 -4.15
N ALA A 224 -14.69 -17.13 -5.29
CA ALA A 224 -13.46 -17.89 -5.46
C ALA A 224 -12.37 -17.01 -6.09
N PRO A 225 -11.08 -17.41 -6.04
CA PRO A 225 -10.02 -16.66 -6.72
C PRO A 225 -10.30 -16.41 -8.22
N ALA A 226 -10.95 -17.35 -8.89
CA ALA A 226 -11.29 -17.24 -10.31
C ALA A 226 -12.34 -16.16 -10.64
N ASP A 227 -13.02 -15.60 -9.62
CA ASP A 227 -13.99 -14.52 -9.79
C ASP A 227 -13.33 -13.14 -9.82
N TYR A 228 -11.99 -13.09 -9.74
CA TYR A 228 -11.21 -11.84 -9.72
C TYR A 228 -10.28 -11.76 -10.93
N ASP A 229 -10.28 -10.63 -11.60
CA ASP A 229 -9.35 -10.33 -12.70
C ASP A 229 -7.91 -10.16 -12.19
N ALA A 230 -7.74 -9.72 -10.94
CA ALA A 230 -6.45 -9.64 -10.27
C ALA A 230 -6.60 -9.72 -8.74
N ILE A 231 -5.65 -10.35 -8.09
CA ILE A 231 -5.50 -10.41 -6.63
C ILE A 231 -4.10 -9.92 -6.31
N PHE A 232 -4.01 -8.89 -5.45
CA PHE A 232 -2.72 -8.32 -5.04
C PHE A 232 -2.51 -8.44 -3.55
N THR A 233 -1.32 -8.92 -3.16
CA THR A 233 -0.78 -8.69 -1.82
C THR A 233 0.19 -7.52 -1.81
N GLY A 234 0.40 -6.92 -0.63
CA GLY A 234 1.14 -5.66 -0.52
C GLY A 234 2.63 -5.80 -0.73
N ASP A 235 3.27 -6.61 0.09
CA ASP A 235 4.74 -6.72 0.13
C ASP A 235 5.21 -8.01 0.80
N LEU A 236 4.56 -9.13 0.49
CA LEU A 236 5.01 -10.44 0.97
C LEU A 236 6.40 -10.79 0.44
N GLY A 237 6.77 -10.20 -0.71
CA GLY A 237 7.97 -10.54 -1.45
C GLY A 237 7.93 -11.97 -1.97
N ALA A 238 8.99 -12.42 -2.62
CA ALA A 238 9.00 -13.73 -3.28
C ALA A 238 8.74 -14.88 -2.31
N LEU A 239 9.43 -14.88 -1.16
CA LEU A 239 9.27 -15.96 -0.20
C LEU A 239 7.86 -16.01 0.39
N GLY A 240 7.30 -14.87 0.79
CA GLY A 240 5.95 -14.81 1.32
C GLY A 240 4.88 -15.09 0.27
N HIS A 241 5.11 -14.68 -1.00
CA HIS A 241 4.28 -15.05 -2.14
C HIS A 241 4.20 -16.58 -2.30
N ASP A 242 5.35 -17.26 -2.33
CA ASP A 242 5.40 -18.71 -2.50
C ASP A 242 4.74 -19.44 -1.33
N ILE A 243 4.99 -19.02 -0.09
CA ILE A 243 4.32 -19.56 1.10
C ILE A 243 2.80 -19.40 1.00
N LEU A 244 2.31 -18.25 0.55
CA LEU A 244 0.86 -18.03 0.41
C LEU A 244 0.26 -18.97 -0.65
N VAL A 245 0.94 -19.15 -1.76
CA VAL A 245 0.52 -20.12 -2.81
C VAL A 245 0.46 -21.54 -2.24
N ASP A 246 1.49 -21.96 -1.51
CA ASP A 246 1.54 -23.30 -0.90
C ASP A 246 0.43 -23.52 0.13
N LEU A 247 0.11 -22.51 0.96
CA LEU A 247 -1.00 -22.58 1.91
C LEU A 247 -2.34 -22.80 1.22
N PHE A 248 -2.62 -22.08 0.14
CA PHE A 248 -3.84 -22.28 -0.64
C PHE A 248 -3.86 -23.63 -1.36
N GLN A 249 -2.73 -24.08 -1.89
CA GLN A 249 -2.63 -25.41 -2.53
C GLN A 249 -2.86 -26.53 -1.53
N ALA A 250 -2.40 -26.41 -0.31
CA ALA A 250 -2.64 -27.39 0.76
C ALA A 250 -4.14 -27.57 1.06
N ASP A 251 -4.95 -26.51 0.87
CA ASP A 251 -6.41 -26.55 1.00
C ASP A 251 -7.12 -26.95 -0.32
N GLY A 252 -6.35 -27.30 -1.36
CA GLY A 252 -6.90 -27.66 -2.68
C GLY A 252 -7.43 -26.47 -3.48
N VAL A 253 -7.04 -25.24 -3.12
CA VAL A 253 -7.45 -24.00 -3.80
C VAL A 253 -6.26 -23.45 -4.59
N SER A 254 -6.47 -23.05 -5.83
CA SER A 254 -5.47 -22.34 -6.64
C SER A 254 -5.80 -20.85 -6.69
N LEU A 255 -4.84 -20.01 -6.35
CA LEU A 255 -4.95 -18.55 -6.56
C LEU A 255 -4.88 -18.17 -8.05
N GLY A 256 -4.30 -19.06 -8.88
CA GLY A 256 -4.18 -18.86 -10.32
C GLY A 256 -3.14 -17.81 -10.73
N PRO A 257 -3.04 -17.54 -12.04
CA PRO A 257 -2.06 -16.60 -12.59
C PRO A 257 -2.44 -15.13 -12.35
N THR A 258 -3.64 -14.87 -11.85
CA THR A 258 -4.11 -13.52 -11.53
C THR A 258 -3.62 -13.03 -10.16
N TYR A 259 -3.03 -13.93 -9.34
CA TYR A 259 -2.42 -13.56 -8.08
C TYR A 259 -1.02 -12.98 -8.28
N MET A 260 -0.78 -11.82 -7.68
CA MET A 260 0.46 -11.07 -7.76
C MET A 260 0.79 -10.45 -6.41
N ASP A 261 2.08 -10.19 -6.17
CA ASP A 261 2.55 -9.47 -4.98
C ASP A 261 3.26 -8.18 -5.40
N CYS A 262 2.90 -7.06 -4.78
CA CYS A 262 3.47 -5.75 -5.13
C CYS A 262 4.98 -5.71 -4.92
N GLY A 263 5.49 -6.37 -3.87
CA GLY A 263 6.93 -6.45 -3.62
C GLY A 263 7.70 -7.24 -4.68
N VAL A 264 7.04 -8.21 -5.32
CA VAL A 264 7.62 -8.94 -6.46
C VAL A 264 7.55 -8.12 -7.75
N LEU A 265 6.46 -7.36 -7.94
CA LEU A 265 6.21 -6.61 -9.17
C LEU A 265 7.08 -5.36 -9.33
N ILE A 266 7.40 -4.68 -8.23
CA ILE A 266 8.00 -3.33 -8.30
C ILE A 266 9.47 -3.34 -8.74
N TYR A 267 10.18 -4.46 -8.57
CA TYR A 267 11.59 -4.61 -8.91
C TYR A 267 11.87 -5.77 -9.85
N ASP A 268 12.88 -5.62 -10.70
CA ASP A 268 13.51 -6.75 -11.40
C ASP A 268 14.53 -7.42 -10.48
N ARG A 269 14.13 -8.49 -9.81
CA ARG A 269 14.97 -9.23 -8.86
C ARG A 269 16.22 -9.90 -9.48
N ASN A 270 16.26 -10.00 -10.80
CA ASN A 270 17.44 -10.55 -11.51
C ASN A 270 18.46 -9.45 -11.83
N ALA A 271 18.00 -8.22 -12.04
CA ALA A 271 18.84 -7.09 -12.43
C ALA A 271 19.15 -6.14 -11.25
N GLN A 272 18.29 -6.10 -10.22
CA GLN A 272 18.40 -5.18 -9.10
C GLN A 272 18.71 -5.93 -7.80
N ASP A 273 19.62 -5.40 -6.98
CA ASP A 273 19.94 -5.96 -5.65
C ASP A 273 18.83 -5.63 -4.64
N VAL A 274 17.80 -6.47 -4.60
CA VAL A 274 16.62 -6.35 -3.74
C VAL A 274 16.23 -7.65 -3.01
N ASN A 275 16.99 -8.73 -3.23
CA ASN A 275 16.76 -10.07 -2.65
C ASN A 275 15.33 -10.57 -2.86
N ALA A 276 14.50 -10.63 -1.79
CA ALA A 276 13.14 -11.12 -1.87
C ALA A 276 12.14 -10.12 -2.50
N GLY A 277 12.57 -8.91 -2.82
CA GLY A 277 11.72 -7.91 -3.47
C GLY A 277 11.45 -6.67 -2.62
N GLY A 278 10.39 -5.94 -2.92
CA GLY A 278 10.01 -4.70 -2.24
C GLY A 278 9.32 -4.92 -0.90
N SER A 279 9.42 -3.93 -0.01
CA SER A 279 8.80 -3.90 1.32
C SER A 279 8.32 -2.50 1.66
N GLY A 280 7.47 -2.40 2.66
CA GLY A 280 7.00 -1.15 3.24
C GLY A 280 5.68 -0.66 2.65
N CYS A 281 5.03 0.26 3.36
CA CYS A 281 3.73 0.78 2.93
C CYS A 281 3.80 1.57 1.60
N GLY A 282 4.94 2.16 1.26
CA GLY A 282 5.17 2.76 -0.04
C GLY A 282 5.16 1.75 -1.20
N CYS A 283 5.44 0.46 -0.94
CA CYS A 283 5.39 -0.60 -1.94
C CYS A 283 3.97 -0.79 -2.48
N SER A 284 3.04 -1.18 -1.63
CA SER A 284 1.62 -1.35 -2.01
C SER A 284 0.99 -0.05 -2.48
N ALA A 285 1.37 1.09 -1.86
CA ALA A 285 0.84 2.40 -2.24
C ALA A 285 1.24 2.80 -3.65
N SER A 286 2.52 2.67 -4.02
CA SER A 286 3.01 3.01 -5.35
C SER A 286 2.42 2.12 -6.43
N VAL A 287 2.38 0.79 -6.19
CA VAL A 287 1.80 -0.16 -7.15
C VAL A 287 0.31 0.05 -7.32
N LEU A 288 -0.44 0.33 -6.24
CA LEU A 288 -1.88 0.62 -6.31
C LEU A 288 -2.14 1.96 -6.98
N GLY A 289 -1.34 3.02 -6.65
CA GLY A 289 -1.47 4.36 -7.22
C GLY A 289 -1.08 4.45 -8.69
N ASP A 290 -0.36 3.46 -9.18
CA ASP A 290 0.19 3.38 -10.52
C ASP A 290 -0.78 2.77 -11.56
N ARG A 291 -1.58 1.80 -11.14
CA ARG A 291 -2.30 0.97 -12.11
C ARG A 291 -3.43 1.69 -12.84
N LYS A 292 -3.08 2.16 -14.03
CA LYS A 292 -4.04 2.65 -15.05
C LYS A 292 -4.96 1.55 -15.61
N SER A 293 -4.75 0.29 -15.22
CA SER A 293 -5.35 -0.87 -15.89
C SER A 293 -5.74 -2.03 -14.98
N VAL A 294 -6.02 -1.80 -13.70
CA VAL A 294 -6.73 -2.80 -12.89
C VAL A 294 -8.19 -2.41 -12.84
N VAL A 295 -8.87 -2.75 -13.89
CA VAL A 295 -10.32 -2.68 -14.00
C VAL A 295 -10.87 -4.08 -13.94
#